data_c10297a11aceb16a4439ab5173a77413
#
_entry.id   c10297a11aceb16a4439ab5173a77413
#
_cell.length_a   1.000
_cell.length_b   1.000
_cell.length_c   1.000
_cell.angle_alpha   90.00
_cell.angle_beta   90.00
_cell.angle_gamma   90.00
#
_symmetry.space_group_name_H-M   'P 1'
#
loop_
_entity.id
_entity.type
_entity.pdbx_description
1 polymer ?
#
loop_
_entity_poly.entity_id
_entity_poly.type
_entity_poly.pdbx_seq_one_letter_code
_entity_poly.pdbx_strand_id
1 'polypeptide(L)'
;YNGQDIHIVGLDFDWHDTSFCQELDHFRNARFERNRKMAEKLADCGFPITIEALQEMFGDAVLTRAHFARFLYEKGCIPSMNDAFFHYIGNDGPCFVPREKVTPAMAVHLIHKLDGIAVLAHPMQYHLSDSQLKELIRTLKPEGLNGIEAMYSRHSVSQENRVRRLAQVMGLAVS
;
A
#
# COMPACT_ATOMS: atom_id res chain seq x y z
N TYR A 1 -5.79 1.74 -6.15
CA TYR A 1 -6.78 1.67 -7.23
C TYR A 1 -8.18 1.65 -6.60
N ASN A 2 -9.06 2.57 -6.98
CA ASN A 2 -10.42 2.71 -6.40
C ASN A 2 -10.47 2.68 -4.86
N GLY A 3 -9.54 3.37 -4.21
CA GLY A 3 -9.45 3.43 -2.74
C GLY A 3 -8.88 2.19 -2.06
N GLN A 4 -8.51 1.16 -2.81
CA GLN A 4 -7.91 -0.07 -2.28
C GLN A 4 -6.41 -0.11 -2.56
N ASP A 5 -5.67 -0.67 -1.62
CA ASP A 5 -4.26 -0.99 -1.81
C ASP A 5 -4.16 -2.26 -2.65
N ILE A 6 -3.44 -2.16 -3.78
CA ILE A 6 -3.19 -3.27 -4.70
C ILE A 6 -1.75 -3.75 -4.48
N HIS A 7 -1.58 -5.06 -4.30
CA HIS A 7 -0.27 -5.64 -4.07
C HIS A 7 0.30 -6.21 -5.36
N ILE A 8 1.55 -5.87 -5.65
CA ILE A 8 2.34 -6.42 -6.76
C ILE A 8 3.52 -7.15 -6.14
N VAL A 9 3.73 -8.38 -6.56
CA VAL A 9 4.91 -9.19 -6.20
C VAL A 9 5.90 -9.11 -7.36
N GLY A 10 7.13 -8.76 -7.05
CA GLY A 10 8.25 -8.81 -7.98
C GLY A 10 9.08 -10.07 -7.72
N LEU A 11 9.43 -10.78 -8.79
CA LEU A 11 10.25 -11.98 -8.75
C LEU A 11 11.41 -11.81 -9.74
N ASP A 12 12.51 -12.51 -9.45
CA ASP A 12 13.65 -12.67 -10.35
C ASP A 12 14.22 -11.35 -10.88
N PHE A 13 14.50 -10.40 -9.98
CA PHE A 13 15.15 -9.13 -10.31
C PHE A 13 16.21 -8.78 -9.25
N ASP A 14 17.19 -7.96 -9.64
CA ASP A 14 18.20 -7.46 -8.72
C ASP A 14 17.62 -6.36 -7.81
N TRP A 15 17.16 -6.75 -6.63
CA TRP A 15 16.64 -5.82 -5.62
C TRP A 15 17.71 -4.95 -4.97
N HIS A 16 19.02 -5.18 -5.26
CA HIS A 16 20.13 -4.31 -4.88
C HIS A 16 20.49 -3.27 -5.95
N ASP A 17 19.79 -3.28 -7.11
CA ASP A 17 20.01 -2.26 -8.13
C ASP A 17 19.92 -0.85 -7.53
N THR A 18 20.92 -0.03 -7.84
CA THR A 18 21.06 1.31 -7.26
C THR A 18 19.86 2.20 -7.58
N SER A 19 19.33 2.13 -8.80
CA SER A 19 18.19 2.97 -9.20
C SER A 19 16.90 2.53 -8.50
N PHE A 20 16.72 1.24 -8.32
CA PHE A 20 15.60 0.68 -7.56
C PHE A 20 15.65 1.08 -6.08
N CYS A 21 16.83 0.95 -5.45
CA CYS A 21 17.03 1.36 -4.07
C CYS A 21 16.76 2.85 -3.87
N GLN A 22 17.20 3.71 -4.80
CA GLN A 22 16.93 5.16 -4.77
C GLN A 22 15.43 5.47 -4.84
N GLU A 23 14.69 4.80 -5.72
CA GLU A 23 13.22 4.95 -5.80
C GLU A 23 12.53 4.49 -4.52
N LEU A 24 12.94 3.35 -3.94
CA LEU A 24 12.41 2.91 -2.66
C LEU A 24 12.70 3.92 -1.53
N ASP A 25 13.90 4.46 -1.49
CA ASP A 25 14.28 5.47 -0.50
C ASP A 25 13.50 6.77 -0.69
N HIS A 26 13.23 7.19 -1.93
CA HIS A 26 12.34 8.30 -2.22
C HIS A 26 10.95 8.11 -1.57
N PHE A 27 10.31 6.96 -1.78
CA PHE A 27 9.01 6.66 -1.18
C PHE A 27 9.05 6.54 0.36
N ARG A 28 10.15 5.99 0.91
CA ARG A 28 10.36 5.94 2.36
C ARG A 28 10.49 7.34 2.95
N ASN A 29 11.28 8.20 2.33
CA ASN A 29 11.47 9.59 2.74
C ASN A 29 10.19 10.41 2.61
N ALA A 30 9.42 10.26 1.53
CA ALA A 30 8.11 10.89 1.36
C ALA A 30 7.14 10.46 2.48
N ARG A 31 7.17 9.19 2.90
CA ARG A 31 6.39 8.71 4.04
C ARG A 31 6.84 9.33 5.35
N PHE A 32 8.15 9.38 5.59
CA PHE A 32 8.71 9.98 6.79
C PHE A 32 8.31 11.45 6.92
N GLU A 33 8.51 12.23 5.86
CA GLU A 33 8.12 13.64 5.81
C GLU A 33 6.60 13.85 6.02
N ARG A 34 5.77 13.00 5.43
CA ARG A 34 4.33 13.05 5.68
C ARG A 34 4.00 12.79 7.15
N ASN A 35 4.66 11.81 7.78
CA ASN A 35 4.46 11.48 9.18
C ASN A 35 4.90 12.62 10.08
N ARG A 36 6.06 13.25 9.79
CA ARG A 36 6.57 14.41 10.52
C ARG A 36 5.56 15.56 10.50
N LYS A 37 5.11 15.95 9.31
CA LYS A 37 4.09 17.00 9.13
C LYS A 37 2.77 16.67 9.85
N MET A 38 2.39 15.40 9.90
CA MET A 38 1.17 14.98 10.60
C MET A 38 1.34 15.07 12.12
N ALA A 39 2.52 14.71 12.66
CA ALA A 39 2.86 14.88 14.07
C ALA A 39 2.83 16.36 14.46
N GLU A 40 3.44 17.24 13.66
CA GLU A 40 3.43 18.69 13.86
C GLU A 40 2.00 19.24 13.94
N LYS A 41 1.14 18.91 12.97
CA LYS A 41 -0.26 19.34 12.99
C LYS A 41 -1.04 18.84 14.20
N LEU A 42 -0.77 17.61 14.65
CA LEU A 42 -1.39 17.09 15.87
C LEU A 42 -0.87 17.79 17.11
N ALA A 43 0.43 18.11 17.16
CA ALA A 43 1.00 18.91 18.24
C ALA A 43 0.40 20.32 18.29
N ASP A 44 0.18 20.96 17.14
CA ASP A 44 -0.53 22.26 17.03
C ASP A 44 -1.98 22.17 17.54
N CYS A 45 -2.60 21.00 17.46
CA CYS A 45 -3.91 20.72 18.07
C CYS A 45 -3.84 20.43 19.58
N GLY A 46 -2.66 20.50 20.19
CA GLY A 46 -2.44 20.31 21.63
C GLY A 46 -2.17 18.86 22.05
N PHE A 47 -1.91 17.94 21.12
CA PHE A 47 -1.56 16.57 21.46
C PHE A 47 -0.05 16.42 21.74
N PRO A 48 0.36 15.68 22.79
CA PRO A 48 1.78 15.48 23.13
C PRO A 48 2.40 14.38 22.25
N ILE A 49 2.49 14.62 20.93
CA ILE A 49 2.96 13.64 19.96
C ILE A 49 4.14 14.15 19.16
N THR A 50 5.18 13.34 19.06
CA THR A 50 6.36 13.56 18.20
C THR A 50 6.71 12.28 17.45
N ILE A 51 7.56 12.37 16.45
CA ILE A 51 8.04 11.19 15.72
C ILE A 51 8.86 10.29 16.65
N GLU A 52 9.68 10.88 17.51
CA GLU A 52 10.51 10.17 18.48
C GLU A 52 9.66 9.38 19.47
N ALA A 53 8.59 9.99 20.00
CA ALA A 53 7.65 9.31 20.91
C ALA A 53 6.90 8.15 20.22
N LEU A 54 6.60 8.29 18.95
CA LEU A 54 6.02 7.21 18.15
C LEU A 54 7.04 6.08 17.92
N GLN A 55 8.29 6.41 17.61
CA GLN A 55 9.36 5.42 17.45
C GLN A 55 9.67 4.70 18.77
N GLU A 56 9.69 5.42 19.89
CA GLU A 56 9.84 4.81 21.22
C GLU A 56 8.75 3.77 21.50
N MET A 57 7.49 4.06 21.13
CA MET A 57 6.36 3.15 21.37
C MET A 57 6.31 1.96 20.39
N PHE A 58 6.67 2.17 19.13
CA PHE A 58 6.45 1.18 18.06
C PHE A 58 7.75 0.60 17.47
N GLY A 59 8.92 1.03 17.95
CA GLY A 59 10.22 0.58 17.47
C GLY A 59 10.43 0.88 15.98
N ASP A 60 11.02 -0.08 15.27
CA ASP A 60 11.35 0.03 13.85
C ASP A 60 10.14 -0.17 12.92
N ALA A 61 8.93 -0.18 13.46
CA ALA A 61 7.72 -0.34 12.66
C ALA A 61 7.54 0.81 11.66
N VAL A 62 7.09 0.47 10.45
CA VAL A 62 6.71 1.46 9.45
C VAL A 62 5.48 2.22 9.95
N LEU A 63 5.67 3.45 10.41
CA LEU A 63 4.60 4.26 10.98
C LEU A 63 3.48 4.53 9.95
N THR A 64 2.25 4.24 10.38
CA THR A 64 1.01 4.48 9.61
C THR A 64 0.05 5.33 10.43
N ARG A 65 -1.02 5.84 9.82
CA ARG A 65 -2.06 6.59 10.56
C ARG A 65 -2.65 5.80 11.74
N ALA A 66 -2.72 4.48 11.64
CA ALA A 66 -3.18 3.64 12.75
C ALA A 66 -2.25 3.70 13.98
N HIS A 67 -0.94 3.86 13.77
CA HIS A 67 0.00 4.06 14.88
C HIS A 67 -0.21 5.41 15.58
N PHE A 68 -0.50 6.47 14.84
CA PHE A 68 -0.87 7.77 15.41
C PHE A 68 -2.16 7.70 16.22
N ALA A 69 -3.20 7.08 15.67
CA ALA A 69 -4.47 6.87 16.37
C ALA A 69 -4.25 6.05 17.66
N ARG A 70 -3.48 4.98 17.58
CA ARG A 70 -3.17 4.13 18.73
C ARG A 70 -2.37 4.87 19.79
N PHE A 71 -1.35 5.64 19.38
CA PHE A 71 -0.57 6.47 20.31
C PHE A 71 -1.46 7.43 21.09
N LEU A 72 -2.32 8.19 20.40
CA LEU A 72 -3.22 9.14 21.04
C LEU A 72 -4.22 8.45 21.99
N TYR A 73 -4.72 7.28 21.61
CA TYR A 73 -5.61 6.48 22.45
C TYR A 73 -4.90 5.96 23.71
N GLU A 74 -3.73 5.36 23.58
CA GLU A 74 -2.94 4.81 24.70
C GLU A 74 -2.45 5.91 25.66
N LYS A 75 -2.22 7.12 25.15
CA LYS A 75 -1.92 8.31 25.97
C LYS A 75 -3.16 8.95 26.61
N GLY A 76 -4.36 8.41 26.39
CA GLY A 76 -5.60 8.94 26.94
C GLY A 76 -6.03 10.27 26.33
N CYS A 77 -5.47 10.67 25.18
CA CYS A 77 -5.76 11.93 24.51
C CYS A 77 -7.11 11.91 23.78
N ILE A 78 -7.60 10.74 23.41
CA ILE A 78 -8.85 10.52 22.68
C ILE A 78 -9.60 9.31 23.24
N PRO A 79 -10.95 9.27 23.14
CA PRO A 79 -11.76 8.18 23.70
C PRO A 79 -11.67 6.88 22.89
N SER A 80 -11.36 6.93 21.60
CA SER A 80 -11.16 5.75 20.76
C SER A 80 -10.24 6.04 19.56
N MET A 81 -9.66 4.99 18.97
CA MET A 81 -8.90 5.13 17.73
C MET A 81 -9.74 5.68 16.58
N ASN A 82 -11.05 5.39 16.55
CA ASN A 82 -11.95 5.91 15.51
C ASN A 82 -12.11 7.44 15.60
N ASP A 83 -12.07 8.01 16.82
CA ASP A 83 -12.13 9.46 17.01
C ASP A 83 -10.91 10.17 16.38
N ALA A 84 -9.73 9.55 16.43
CA ALA A 84 -8.57 10.09 15.72
C ALA A 84 -8.85 10.23 14.22
N PHE A 85 -9.40 9.20 13.60
CA PHE A 85 -9.71 9.23 12.16
C PHE A 85 -10.86 10.18 11.85
N PHE A 86 -11.88 10.21 12.68
CA PHE A 86 -13.07 11.03 12.42
C PHE A 86 -12.78 12.53 12.58
N HIS A 87 -12.00 12.89 13.60
CA HIS A 87 -11.83 14.30 13.97
C HIS A 87 -10.50 14.92 13.52
N TYR A 88 -9.44 14.12 13.31
CA TYR A 88 -8.08 14.67 13.13
C TYR A 88 -7.33 14.18 11.89
N ILE A 89 -7.13 12.86 11.74
CA ILE A 89 -6.20 12.28 10.77
C ILE A 89 -6.88 11.53 9.62
N GLY A 90 -8.22 11.52 9.56
CA GLY A 90 -8.98 11.05 8.40
C GLY A 90 -8.76 11.93 7.19
N ASN A 91 -9.25 11.51 6.02
CA ASN A 91 -8.98 12.22 4.76
C ASN A 91 -9.46 13.68 4.76
N ASP A 92 -10.50 13.98 5.52
CA ASP A 92 -11.09 15.32 5.67
C ASP A 92 -10.68 16.01 6.99
N GLY A 93 -9.83 15.36 7.79
CA GLY A 93 -9.39 15.87 9.09
C GLY A 93 -8.33 16.98 8.98
N PRO A 94 -8.29 17.93 9.95
CA PRO A 94 -7.38 19.08 9.92
C PRO A 94 -5.90 18.67 9.96
N CYS A 95 -5.59 17.54 10.59
CA CYS A 95 -4.24 17.01 10.69
C CYS A 95 -3.88 16.03 9.56
N PHE A 96 -4.78 15.84 8.60
CA PHE A 96 -4.48 15.01 7.44
C PHE A 96 -3.35 15.61 6.60
N VAL A 97 -2.40 14.76 6.22
CA VAL A 97 -1.35 15.07 5.25
C VAL A 97 -1.38 14.01 4.16
N PRO A 98 -1.65 14.39 2.91
CA PRO A 98 -1.57 13.46 1.79
C PRO A 98 -0.14 12.96 1.62
N ARG A 99 0.01 11.75 1.09
CA ARG A 99 1.33 11.24 0.69
C ARG A 99 1.31 10.85 -0.78
N GLU A 100 2.45 10.94 -1.41
CA GLU A 100 2.68 10.26 -2.67
C GLU A 100 2.51 8.75 -2.47
N LYS A 101 1.74 8.13 -3.32
CA LYS A 101 1.50 6.69 -3.30
C LYS A 101 2.18 6.05 -4.48
N VAL A 102 2.89 4.96 -4.23
CA VAL A 102 3.28 4.06 -5.32
C VAL A 102 1.99 3.50 -5.91
N THR A 103 1.75 3.80 -7.18
CA THR A 103 0.61 3.20 -7.89
C THR A 103 0.97 1.77 -8.31
N PRO A 104 -0.03 0.89 -8.52
CA PRO A 104 0.25 -0.45 -9.04
C PRO A 104 1.01 -0.42 -10.38
N ALA A 105 0.72 0.55 -11.24
CA ALA A 105 1.42 0.74 -12.51
C ALA A 105 2.91 1.08 -12.30
N MET A 106 3.20 2.03 -11.40
CA MET A 106 4.59 2.35 -11.04
C MET A 106 5.34 1.14 -10.48
N ALA A 107 4.69 0.34 -9.61
CA ALA A 107 5.30 -0.86 -9.06
C ALA A 107 5.63 -1.89 -10.15
N VAL A 108 4.70 -2.16 -11.07
CA VAL A 108 4.92 -3.05 -12.22
C VAL A 108 6.04 -2.53 -13.10
N HIS A 109 6.03 -1.23 -13.43
CA HIS A 109 7.06 -0.59 -14.26
C HIS A 109 8.46 -0.71 -13.63
N LEU A 110 8.60 -0.47 -12.33
CA LEU A 110 9.88 -0.59 -11.62
C LEU A 110 10.43 -2.01 -11.66
N ILE A 111 9.58 -3.02 -11.44
CA ILE A 111 9.97 -4.43 -11.53
C ILE A 111 10.39 -4.78 -12.95
N HIS A 112 9.60 -4.38 -13.94
CA HIS A 112 9.86 -4.67 -15.35
C HIS A 112 11.15 -3.99 -15.85
N LYS A 113 11.44 -2.77 -15.39
CA LYS A 113 12.69 -2.05 -15.73
C LYS A 113 13.94 -2.78 -15.31
N LEU A 114 13.84 -3.69 -14.34
CA LEU A 114 14.93 -4.55 -13.84
C LEU A 114 14.84 -5.98 -14.39
N ASP A 115 14.18 -6.17 -15.53
CA ASP A 115 13.92 -7.47 -16.16
C ASP A 115 13.20 -8.48 -15.24
N GLY A 116 12.55 -7.98 -14.18
CA GLY A 116 11.82 -8.78 -13.22
C GLY A 116 10.44 -9.21 -13.69
N ILE A 117 9.88 -10.18 -12.99
CA ILE A 117 8.53 -10.71 -13.23
C ILE A 117 7.55 -10.06 -12.26
N ALA A 118 6.62 -9.25 -12.76
CA ALA A 118 5.59 -8.61 -11.97
C ALA A 118 4.30 -9.44 -11.93
N VAL A 119 3.81 -9.75 -10.72
CA VAL A 119 2.62 -10.57 -10.49
C VAL A 119 1.60 -9.80 -9.66
N LEU A 120 0.35 -9.73 -10.14
CA LEU A 120 -0.78 -9.19 -9.37
C LEU A 120 -1.16 -10.19 -8.27
N ALA A 121 -0.93 -9.82 -7.02
CA ALA A 121 -1.14 -10.69 -5.86
C ALA A 121 -2.62 -10.84 -5.50
N HIS A 122 -3.01 -12.00 -5.00
CA HIS A 122 -4.31 -12.35 -4.37
C HIS A 122 -5.54 -11.53 -4.83
N PRO A 123 -5.88 -11.51 -6.14
CA PRO A 123 -6.85 -10.58 -6.72
C PRO A 123 -8.28 -10.75 -6.18
N MET A 124 -8.61 -11.90 -5.61
CA MET A 124 -9.92 -12.13 -5.00
C MET A 124 -10.07 -11.55 -3.59
N GLN A 125 -8.98 -10.98 -3.02
CA GLN A 125 -9.07 -10.23 -1.76
C GLN A 125 -9.45 -8.76 -1.98
N TYR A 126 -9.43 -8.28 -3.22
CA TYR A 126 -9.89 -6.93 -3.54
C TYR A 126 -11.41 -6.92 -3.68
N HIS A 127 -12.04 -5.86 -3.20
CA HIS A 127 -13.48 -5.63 -3.38
C HIS A 127 -13.75 -5.02 -4.78
N LEU A 128 -13.28 -5.71 -5.82
CA LEU A 128 -13.44 -5.31 -7.22
C LEU A 128 -14.41 -6.24 -7.93
N SER A 129 -15.28 -5.67 -8.76
CA SER A 129 -16.06 -6.44 -9.72
C SER A 129 -15.16 -7.04 -10.82
N ASP A 130 -15.67 -8.01 -11.57
CA ASP A 130 -14.94 -8.60 -12.68
C ASP A 130 -14.52 -7.58 -13.74
N SER A 131 -15.36 -6.59 -14.00
CA SER A 131 -15.06 -5.51 -14.94
C SER A 131 -13.94 -4.61 -14.43
N GLN A 132 -13.97 -4.26 -13.15
CA GLN A 132 -12.93 -3.45 -12.50
C GLN A 132 -11.59 -4.19 -12.43
N LEU A 133 -11.60 -5.50 -12.12
CA LEU A 133 -10.38 -6.30 -12.11
C LEU A 133 -9.78 -6.43 -13.51
N LYS A 134 -10.60 -6.67 -14.53
CA LYS A 134 -10.14 -6.68 -15.92
C LYS A 134 -9.56 -5.34 -16.35
N GLU A 135 -10.18 -4.23 -15.93
CA GLU A 135 -9.69 -2.89 -16.25
C GLU A 135 -8.35 -2.61 -15.57
N LEU A 136 -8.21 -2.97 -14.29
CA LEU A 136 -6.94 -2.91 -13.58
C LEU A 136 -5.85 -3.67 -14.34
N ILE A 137 -6.10 -4.92 -14.75
CA ILE A 137 -5.13 -5.72 -15.50
C ILE A 137 -4.79 -5.05 -16.84
N ARG A 138 -5.76 -4.47 -17.56
CA ARG A 138 -5.51 -3.75 -18.82
C ARG A 138 -4.60 -2.53 -18.61
N THR A 139 -4.74 -1.85 -17.48
CA THR A 139 -3.86 -0.73 -17.11
C THR A 139 -2.44 -1.20 -16.78
N LEU A 140 -2.30 -2.39 -16.16
CA LEU A 140 -0.99 -2.88 -15.71
C LEU A 140 -0.21 -3.63 -16.80
N LYS A 141 -0.88 -4.23 -17.77
CA LYS A 141 -0.20 -4.98 -18.86
C LYS A 141 0.80 -4.16 -19.68
N PRO A 142 0.47 -2.95 -20.13
CA PRO A 142 1.43 -2.10 -20.85
C PRO A 142 2.67 -1.75 -20.04
N GLU A 143 2.55 -1.73 -18.70
CA GLU A 143 3.66 -1.48 -17.79
C GLU A 143 4.56 -2.72 -17.55
N GLY A 144 4.15 -3.89 -18.05
CA GLY A 144 4.94 -5.12 -17.94
C GLY A 144 4.39 -6.16 -16.97
N LEU A 145 3.09 -6.12 -16.62
CA LEU A 145 2.51 -7.17 -15.78
C LEU A 145 2.59 -8.54 -16.49
N ASN A 146 3.26 -9.49 -15.84
CA ASN A 146 3.52 -10.83 -16.38
C ASN A 146 2.52 -11.87 -15.90
N GLY A 147 2.07 -11.78 -14.65
CA GLY A 147 1.29 -12.83 -14.02
C GLY A 147 0.24 -12.35 -13.02
N ILE A 148 -0.55 -13.31 -12.58
CA ILE A 148 -1.59 -13.13 -11.56
C ILE A 148 -1.61 -14.32 -10.62
N GLU A 149 -1.71 -14.07 -9.32
CA GLU A 149 -1.73 -15.11 -8.30
C GLU A 149 -3.11 -15.76 -8.20
N ALA A 150 -3.20 -17.03 -8.63
CA ALA A 150 -4.41 -17.83 -8.50
C ALA A 150 -4.36 -18.68 -7.23
N MET A 151 -3.21 -19.29 -6.92
CA MET A 151 -3.03 -20.14 -5.75
C MET A 151 -2.65 -19.29 -4.53
N TYR A 152 -3.64 -18.91 -3.76
CA TYR A 152 -3.47 -18.15 -2.52
C TYR A 152 -4.22 -18.83 -1.37
N SER A 153 -3.63 -18.86 -0.19
CA SER A 153 -4.14 -19.62 0.97
C SER A 153 -5.57 -19.27 1.41
N ARG A 154 -6.05 -18.08 1.03
CA ARG A 154 -7.43 -17.63 1.32
C ARG A 154 -8.35 -17.69 0.11
N HIS A 155 -7.90 -18.20 -1.04
CA HIS A 155 -8.77 -18.43 -2.18
C HIS A 155 -9.49 -19.78 -2.05
N SER A 156 -10.77 -19.80 -2.37
CA SER A 156 -11.49 -21.05 -2.60
C SER A 156 -11.13 -21.62 -3.97
N VAL A 157 -11.37 -22.92 -4.17
CA VAL A 157 -11.18 -23.58 -5.47
C VAL A 157 -11.95 -22.88 -6.59
N SER A 158 -13.14 -22.36 -6.30
CA SER A 158 -13.93 -21.57 -7.27
C SER A 158 -13.23 -20.27 -7.65
N GLN A 159 -12.64 -19.56 -6.68
CA GLN A 159 -11.88 -18.34 -6.90
C GLN A 159 -10.60 -18.61 -7.70
N GLU A 160 -9.86 -19.66 -7.35
CA GLU A 160 -8.67 -20.06 -8.13
C GLU A 160 -9.03 -20.33 -9.59
N ASN A 161 -10.09 -21.13 -9.85
CA ASN A 161 -10.55 -21.43 -11.20
C ASN A 161 -10.99 -20.16 -11.95
N ARG A 162 -11.61 -19.19 -11.26
CA ARG A 162 -11.96 -17.89 -11.83
C ARG A 162 -10.73 -17.11 -12.24
N VAL A 163 -9.72 -17.04 -11.38
CA VAL A 163 -8.46 -16.32 -11.66
C VAL A 163 -7.70 -16.99 -12.81
N ARG A 164 -7.62 -18.34 -12.85
CA ARG A 164 -6.99 -19.07 -13.96
C ARG A 164 -7.67 -18.77 -15.31
N ARG A 165 -9.00 -18.75 -15.36
CA ARG A 165 -9.72 -18.35 -16.59
C ARG A 165 -9.45 -16.90 -16.97
N LEU A 166 -9.40 -16.01 -15.98
CA LEU A 166 -9.07 -14.61 -16.23
C LEU A 166 -7.65 -14.45 -16.77
N ALA A 167 -6.66 -15.14 -16.18
CA ALA A 167 -5.28 -15.17 -16.66
C ALA A 167 -5.20 -15.61 -18.12
N GLN A 168 -5.88 -16.71 -18.46
CA GLN A 168 -5.92 -17.22 -19.84
C GLN A 168 -6.49 -16.19 -20.83
N VAL A 169 -7.62 -15.56 -20.49
CA VAL A 169 -8.26 -14.53 -21.33
C VAL A 169 -7.39 -13.29 -21.48
N MET A 170 -6.67 -12.93 -20.40
CA MET A 170 -5.82 -11.75 -20.38
C MET A 170 -4.38 -12.02 -20.85
N GLY A 171 -4.01 -13.26 -21.16
CA GLY A 171 -2.66 -13.64 -21.59
C GLY A 171 -1.62 -13.39 -20.49
N LEU A 172 -1.92 -13.80 -19.25
CA LEU A 172 -1.04 -13.71 -18.09
C LEU A 172 -0.60 -15.11 -17.65
N ALA A 173 0.60 -15.19 -17.07
CA ALA A 173 1.03 -16.36 -16.33
C ALA A 173 0.20 -16.53 -15.05
N VAL A 174 0.20 -17.73 -14.50
CA VAL A 174 -0.49 -18.07 -13.23
C VAL A 174 0.56 -18.50 -12.21
N SER A 175 0.53 -17.93 -11.03
CA SER A 175 1.31 -18.35 -9.88
C SER A 175 0.42 -18.94 -8.79
#